data_731c55963702b015972295b825f5af3b
#
_entry.id   731c55963702b015972295b825f5af3b
#
_cell.length_a   1.000
_cell.length_b   1.000
_cell.length_c   1.000
_cell.angle_alpha   90.00
_cell.angle_beta   90.00
_cell.angle_gamma   90.00
#
_symmetry.space_group_name_H-M   'P 1'
#
loop_
_entity.id
_entity.type
_entity.pdbx_description
1 polymer ?
#
loop_
_entity_poly.entity_id
_entity_poly.type
_entity_poly.pdbx_seq_one_letter_code
_entity_poly.pdbx_strand_id
1 'polypeptide(L)'
;NSKTGLSGLEISERLEINRLTMTKYLNVFAAEGLLKQKNIGNVNLWFTEDGTEQYHFPEDYFKIKTKYFEYLTSRKENIIYNLIRNCFHSAAEPMKIITEIILPAIYSVHDLLDQGKIGRSELNLLEKIISNSIQIINLEGVQSDPKKNVVVISADYQSVLVSEAISASFHTDGWQVYSLGDMSPSIDVLFDLDLQKFLTKIW
;
A
#
# COMPACT_ATOMS: atom_id res chain seq x y z
N ASN A 1 2.19 -7.66 24.18
CA ASN A 1 2.65 -8.42 23.00
C ASN A 1 2.94 -9.86 23.41
N SER A 2 1.92 -10.71 23.45
CA SER A 2 2.11 -12.12 23.73
C SER A 2 2.32 -12.83 22.38
N LYS A 3 3.51 -13.36 22.14
CA LYS A 3 3.80 -14.26 21.02
C LYS A 3 2.98 -15.55 21.06
N THR A 4 2.24 -15.78 22.16
CA THR A 4 1.46 -16.99 22.42
C THR A 4 -0.01 -16.91 22.01
N GLY A 5 -0.48 -15.78 21.48
CA GLY A 5 -1.91 -15.58 21.18
C GLY A 5 -2.80 -15.53 22.43
N LEU A 6 -4.01 -15.02 22.25
CA LEU A 6 -5.03 -14.95 23.31
C LEU A 6 -6.32 -15.57 22.80
N SER A 7 -7.07 -16.25 23.69
CA SER A 7 -8.41 -16.74 23.39
C SER A 7 -9.41 -15.58 23.32
N GLY A 8 -10.50 -15.76 22.59
CA GLY A 8 -11.58 -14.76 22.54
C GLY A 8 -12.20 -14.48 23.92
N LEU A 9 -12.14 -15.44 24.84
CA LEU A 9 -12.60 -15.27 26.23
C LEU A 9 -11.64 -14.33 26.99
N GLU A 10 -10.34 -14.61 26.97
CA GLU A 10 -9.33 -13.77 27.63
C GLU A 10 -9.34 -12.33 27.10
N ILE A 11 -9.54 -12.13 25.78
CA ILE A 11 -9.64 -10.80 25.19
C ILE A 11 -10.91 -10.10 25.68
N SER A 12 -12.06 -10.80 25.71
CA SER A 12 -13.33 -10.22 26.15
C SER A 12 -13.30 -9.79 27.62
N GLU A 13 -12.67 -10.58 28.49
CA GLU A 13 -12.48 -10.27 29.91
C GLU A 13 -11.55 -9.06 30.10
N ARG A 14 -10.41 -9.00 29.37
CA ARG A 14 -9.46 -7.90 29.50
C ARG A 14 -10.00 -6.56 29.01
N LEU A 15 -10.88 -6.58 28.01
CA LEU A 15 -11.45 -5.38 27.41
C LEU A 15 -12.85 -5.05 27.96
N GLU A 16 -13.37 -5.86 28.88
CA GLU A 16 -14.70 -5.71 29.48
C GLU A 16 -15.83 -5.66 28.43
N ILE A 17 -15.64 -6.37 27.29
CA ILE A 17 -16.59 -6.42 26.18
C ILE A 17 -17.29 -7.79 26.19
N ASN A 18 -18.60 -7.79 25.93
CA ASN A 18 -19.37 -9.03 25.81
C ASN A 18 -18.72 -10.00 24.81
N ARG A 19 -18.63 -11.29 25.17
CA ARG A 19 -17.96 -12.35 24.39
C ARG A 19 -18.50 -12.48 22.96
N LEU A 20 -19.82 -12.36 22.74
CA LEU A 20 -20.42 -12.46 21.42
C LEU A 20 -20.01 -11.27 20.55
N THR A 21 -20.00 -10.06 21.11
CA THR A 21 -19.56 -8.84 20.45
C THR A 21 -18.07 -8.93 20.12
N MET A 22 -17.25 -9.38 21.07
CA MET A 22 -15.81 -9.57 20.86
C MET A 22 -15.53 -10.57 19.73
N THR A 23 -16.24 -11.71 19.70
CA THR A 23 -16.07 -12.70 18.62
C THR A 23 -16.37 -12.10 17.24
N LYS A 24 -17.40 -11.24 17.13
CA LYS A 24 -17.70 -10.55 15.87
C LYS A 24 -16.54 -9.62 15.44
N TYR A 25 -16.02 -8.80 16.36
CA TYR A 25 -14.87 -7.92 16.06
C TYR A 25 -13.62 -8.71 15.66
N LEU A 26 -13.30 -9.78 16.39
CA LEU A 26 -12.14 -10.63 16.07
C LEU A 26 -12.25 -11.28 14.69
N ASN A 27 -13.45 -11.71 14.28
CA ASN A 27 -13.68 -12.24 12.94
C ASN A 27 -13.55 -11.16 11.87
N VAL A 28 -14.02 -9.95 12.11
CA VAL A 28 -13.85 -8.81 11.19
C VAL A 28 -12.36 -8.49 11.04
N PHE A 29 -11.63 -8.33 12.14
CA PHE A 29 -10.20 -8.04 12.10
C PHE A 29 -9.38 -9.16 11.43
N ALA A 30 -9.81 -10.42 11.57
CA ALA A 30 -9.17 -11.52 10.86
C ALA A 30 -9.47 -11.48 9.36
N ALA A 31 -10.69 -11.12 8.96
CA ALA A 31 -11.07 -10.95 7.55
C ALA A 31 -10.32 -9.78 6.90
N GLU A 32 -10.02 -8.73 7.65
CA GLU A 32 -9.22 -7.58 7.24
C GLU A 32 -7.70 -7.86 7.27
N GLY A 33 -7.27 -9.04 7.75
CA GLY A 33 -5.86 -9.42 7.83
C GLY A 33 -5.07 -8.80 8.98
N LEU A 34 -5.75 -8.14 9.92
CA LEU A 34 -5.14 -7.53 11.12
C LEU A 34 -4.82 -8.55 12.22
N LEU A 35 -5.55 -9.67 12.22
CA LEU A 35 -5.36 -10.77 13.15
C LEU A 35 -5.27 -12.11 12.42
N LYS A 36 -4.53 -13.04 12.97
CA LYS A 36 -4.57 -14.47 12.61
C LYS A 36 -5.28 -15.28 13.67
N GLN A 37 -6.08 -16.23 13.21
CA GLN A 37 -6.72 -17.22 14.06
C GLN A 37 -6.02 -18.57 13.89
N LYS A 38 -5.72 -19.22 15.02
CA LYS A 38 -5.21 -20.59 15.07
C LYS A 38 -6.04 -21.42 16.01
N ASN A 39 -6.56 -22.55 15.55
CA ASN A 39 -7.31 -23.47 16.39
C ASN A 39 -6.34 -24.41 17.11
N ILE A 40 -6.43 -24.45 18.43
CA ILE A 40 -5.71 -25.39 19.29
C ILE A 40 -6.76 -26.15 20.12
N GLY A 41 -7.01 -27.40 19.73
CA GLY A 41 -8.14 -28.16 20.29
C GLY A 41 -9.48 -27.47 20.01
N ASN A 42 -10.24 -27.17 21.06
CA ASN A 42 -11.53 -26.48 20.96
C ASN A 42 -11.44 -24.95 21.16
N VAL A 43 -10.24 -24.40 21.22
CA VAL A 43 -10.03 -22.98 21.51
C VAL A 43 -9.42 -22.28 20.27
N ASN A 44 -10.03 -21.17 19.87
CA ASN A 44 -9.49 -20.26 18.88
C ASN A 44 -8.56 -19.28 19.58
N LEU A 45 -7.27 -19.31 19.22
CA LEU A 45 -6.30 -18.32 19.65
C LEU A 45 -6.11 -17.27 18.57
N TRP A 46 -6.05 -16.02 18.97
CA TRP A 46 -5.91 -14.86 18.12
C TRP A 46 -4.53 -14.24 18.31
N PHE A 47 -3.88 -13.95 17.20
CA PHE A 47 -2.52 -13.40 17.13
C PHE A 47 -2.51 -12.10 16.33
N THR A 48 -1.71 -11.15 16.74
CA THR A 48 -1.35 -10.02 15.87
C THR A 48 -0.27 -10.47 14.88
N GLU A 49 -0.37 -10.04 13.63
CA GLU A 49 0.69 -10.24 12.65
C GLU A 49 1.73 -9.11 12.71
N ASP A 50 2.93 -9.41 12.22
CA ASP A 50 3.91 -8.35 11.97
C ASP A 50 3.32 -7.35 10.95
N GLY A 51 3.50 -6.07 11.21
CA GLY A 51 2.94 -4.99 10.39
C GLY A 51 1.55 -4.52 10.83
N THR A 52 0.94 -5.12 11.88
CA THR A 52 -0.38 -4.73 12.43
C THR A 52 -0.28 -4.04 13.79
N GLU A 53 0.90 -3.51 14.12
CA GLU A 53 1.09 -2.72 15.35
C GLU A 53 0.35 -1.39 15.24
N GLN A 54 -0.09 -0.86 16.36
CA GLN A 54 -0.67 0.48 16.39
C GLN A 54 0.41 1.53 16.08
N TYR A 55 0.12 2.40 15.12
CA TYR A 55 0.99 3.50 14.72
C TYR A 55 0.39 4.84 15.13
N HIS A 56 1.27 5.81 15.38
CA HIS A 56 0.91 7.19 15.72
C HIS A 56 1.53 8.11 14.65
N PHE A 57 0.68 8.83 13.95
CA PHE A 57 1.12 9.76 12.92
C PHE A 57 1.08 11.20 13.43
N PRO A 58 2.05 12.04 13.06
CA PRO A 58 3.08 11.82 12.00
C PRO A 58 4.39 11.14 12.45
N GLU A 59 4.57 10.81 13.73
CA GLU A 59 5.86 10.42 14.33
C GLU A 59 6.39 9.10 13.76
N ASP A 60 5.51 8.18 13.40
CA ASP A 60 5.88 6.82 13.01
C ASP A 60 6.22 6.65 11.51
N TYR A 61 6.10 7.67 10.64
CA TYR A 61 6.42 7.53 9.21
C TYR A 61 7.84 6.99 8.97
N PHE A 62 8.83 7.51 9.68
CA PHE A 62 10.22 7.03 9.53
C PHE A 62 10.37 5.55 9.93
N LYS A 63 9.75 5.14 11.02
CA LYS A 63 9.75 3.76 11.51
C LYS A 63 9.07 2.82 10.50
N ILE A 64 7.95 3.23 9.93
CA ILE A 64 7.21 2.46 8.93
C ILE A 64 8.02 2.35 7.64
N LYS A 65 8.62 3.45 7.16
CA LYS A 65 9.53 3.43 6.00
C LYS A 65 10.64 2.41 6.17
N THR A 66 11.29 2.38 7.34
CA THR A 66 12.36 1.44 7.65
C THR A 66 11.86 -0.01 7.62
N LYS A 67 10.73 -0.30 8.26
CA LYS A 67 10.10 -1.63 8.24
C LYS A 67 9.66 -2.04 6.83
N TYR A 68 9.05 -1.13 6.09
CA TYR A 68 8.61 -1.38 4.71
C TYR A 68 9.80 -1.83 3.86
N PHE A 69 10.93 -1.11 3.92
CA PHE A 69 12.12 -1.44 3.15
C PHE A 69 12.77 -2.76 3.62
N GLU A 70 12.82 -3.03 4.93
CA GLU A 70 13.28 -4.31 5.47
C GLU A 70 12.43 -5.48 4.96
N TYR A 71 11.10 -5.35 5.02
CA TYR A 71 10.20 -6.40 4.54
C TYR A 71 10.25 -6.55 3.01
N LEU A 72 10.42 -5.45 2.28
CA LEU A 72 10.57 -5.44 0.83
C LEU A 72 11.81 -6.24 0.40
N THR A 73 12.97 -5.92 0.95
CA THR A 73 14.23 -6.62 0.66
C THR A 73 14.20 -8.08 1.13
N SER A 74 13.44 -8.39 2.18
CA SER A 74 13.20 -9.76 2.65
C SER A 74 12.05 -10.48 1.92
N ARG A 75 11.41 -9.85 0.94
CA ARG A 75 10.31 -10.39 0.10
C ARG A 75 9.10 -10.87 0.93
N LYS A 76 8.80 -10.19 2.02
CA LYS A 76 7.68 -10.54 2.92
C LYS A 76 6.38 -9.83 2.47
N GLU A 77 5.87 -10.17 1.29
CA GLU A 77 4.75 -9.48 0.64
C GLU A 77 3.52 -9.30 1.52
N ASN A 78 3.05 -10.38 2.16
CA ASN A 78 1.85 -10.32 3.00
C ASN A 78 2.01 -9.34 4.17
N ILE A 79 3.22 -9.27 4.76
CA ILE A 79 3.51 -8.36 5.87
C ILE A 79 3.52 -6.91 5.37
N ILE A 80 4.07 -6.67 4.18
CA ILE A 80 4.06 -5.35 3.53
C ILE A 80 2.62 -4.87 3.30
N TYR A 81 1.76 -5.72 2.75
CA TYR A 81 0.39 -5.35 2.45
C TYR A 81 -0.42 -5.09 3.73
N ASN A 82 -0.20 -5.87 4.78
CA ASN A 82 -0.78 -5.62 6.09
C ASN A 82 -0.25 -4.31 6.71
N LEU A 83 1.05 -4.02 6.55
CA LEU A 83 1.66 -2.78 7.02
C LEU A 83 0.99 -1.55 6.37
N ILE A 84 0.79 -1.57 5.04
CA ILE A 84 0.12 -0.48 4.31
C ILE A 84 -1.33 -0.33 4.78
N ARG A 85 -2.12 -1.42 4.85
CA ARG A 85 -3.50 -1.36 5.37
C ARG A 85 -3.55 -0.83 6.79
N ASN A 86 -2.62 -1.25 7.64
CA ASN A 86 -2.56 -0.80 9.02
C ASN A 86 -2.23 0.70 9.16
N CYS A 87 -1.49 1.28 8.20
CA CYS A 87 -1.32 2.74 8.15
C CYS A 87 -2.67 3.46 8.03
N PHE A 88 -3.58 2.97 7.18
CA PHE A 88 -4.94 3.54 7.05
C PHE A 88 -5.77 3.34 8.31
N HIS A 89 -5.76 2.16 8.91
CA HIS A 89 -6.45 1.92 10.19
C HIS A 89 -5.92 2.79 11.34
N SER A 90 -4.67 3.23 11.23
CA SER A 90 -4.03 4.17 12.17
C SER A 90 -4.18 5.63 11.76
N ALA A 91 -5.07 5.94 10.80
CA ALA A 91 -5.35 7.27 10.28
C ALA A 91 -4.14 8.01 9.67
N ALA A 92 -3.25 7.26 8.99
CA ALA A 92 -2.19 7.89 8.20
C ALA A 92 -2.77 8.70 7.05
N GLU A 93 -2.14 9.80 6.73
CA GLU A 93 -2.47 10.59 5.54
C GLU A 93 -1.99 9.85 4.27
N PRO A 94 -2.89 9.47 3.33
CA PRO A 94 -2.52 8.65 2.17
C PRO A 94 -1.40 9.26 1.32
N MET A 95 -1.42 10.59 1.11
CA MET A 95 -0.38 11.32 0.39
C MET A 95 1.00 11.11 1.04
N LYS A 96 1.08 11.12 2.38
CA LYS A 96 2.33 10.90 3.10
C LYS A 96 2.80 9.46 3.06
N ILE A 97 1.90 8.48 2.97
CA ILE A 97 2.32 7.09 2.72
C ILE A 97 3.08 7.01 1.39
N ILE A 98 2.59 7.69 0.36
CA ILE A 98 3.24 7.72 -0.94
C ILE A 98 4.56 8.46 -0.89
N THR A 99 4.59 9.67 -0.34
CA THR A 99 5.78 10.54 -0.36
C THR A 99 6.85 10.11 0.63
N GLU A 100 6.48 9.59 1.80
CA GLU A 100 7.42 9.24 2.86
C GLU A 100 7.84 7.76 2.85
N ILE A 101 7.06 6.88 2.21
CA ILE A 101 7.33 5.44 2.25
C ILE A 101 7.54 4.89 0.83
N ILE A 102 6.58 5.07 -0.08
CA ILE A 102 6.60 4.42 -1.40
C ILE A 102 7.68 5.02 -2.30
N LEU A 103 7.70 6.34 -2.51
CA LEU A 103 8.70 6.98 -3.35
C LEU A 103 10.13 6.72 -2.87
N PRO A 104 10.48 6.87 -1.58
CA PRO A 104 11.80 6.47 -1.10
C PRO A 104 12.14 5.00 -1.33
N ALA A 105 11.15 4.09 -1.25
CA ALA A 105 11.40 2.67 -1.53
C ALA A 105 11.71 2.43 -3.01
N ILE A 106 11.00 3.09 -3.95
CA ILE A 106 11.29 3.02 -5.38
C ILE A 106 12.73 3.44 -5.64
N TYR A 107 13.14 4.62 -5.17
CA TYR A 107 14.52 5.08 -5.38
C TYR A 107 15.55 4.14 -4.74
N SER A 108 15.28 3.64 -3.53
CA SER A 108 16.21 2.74 -2.84
C SER A 108 16.41 1.41 -3.57
N VAL A 109 15.40 0.83 -4.21
CA VAL A 109 15.58 -0.43 -4.98
C VAL A 109 16.35 -0.19 -6.28
N HIS A 110 16.19 0.96 -6.93
CA HIS A 110 17.00 1.36 -8.07
C HIS A 110 18.47 1.58 -7.67
N ASP A 111 18.72 2.25 -6.54
CA ASP A 111 20.06 2.42 -6.00
C ASP A 111 20.74 1.06 -5.71
N LEU A 112 19.99 0.06 -5.23
CA LEU A 112 20.53 -1.29 -5.01
C LEU A 112 20.94 -1.96 -6.34
N LEU A 113 20.19 -1.75 -7.42
CA LEU A 113 20.55 -2.23 -8.75
C LEU A 113 21.81 -1.53 -9.26
N ASP A 114 21.87 -0.21 -9.17
CA ASP A 114 23.01 0.59 -9.65
C ASP A 114 24.30 0.26 -8.89
N GLN A 115 24.18 -0.09 -7.61
CA GLN A 115 25.28 -0.59 -6.78
C GLN A 115 25.63 -2.06 -7.05
N GLY A 116 24.92 -2.74 -7.94
CA GLY A 116 25.12 -4.16 -8.23
C GLY A 116 24.77 -5.12 -7.08
N LYS A 117 24.00 -4.64 -6.08
CA LYS A 117 23.57 -5.45 -4.93
C LYS A 117 22.41 -6.39 -5.25
N ILE A 118 21.62 -6.04 -6.25
CA ILE A 118 20.52 -6.87 -6.78
C ILE A 118 20.61 -6.96 -8.30
N GLY A 119 20.04 -8.03 -8.87
CA GLY A 119 19.90 -8.20 -10.31
C GLY A 119 18.57 -7.66 -10.85
N ARG A 120 18.45 -7.54 -12.19
CA ARG A 120 17.22 -7.05 -12.84
C ARG A 120 15.98 -7.88 -12.51
N SER A 121 16.10 -9.20 -12.42
CA SER A 121 14.97 -10.07 -12.04
C SER A 121 14.50 -9.81 -10.62
N GLU A 122 15.42 -9.50 -9.72
CA GLU A 122 15.09 -9.15 -8.34
C GLU A 122 14.47 -7.77 -8.26
N LEU A 123 15.00 -6.77 -9.01
CA LEU A 123 14.37 -5.46 -9.13
C LEU A 123 12.91 -5.59 -9.58
N ASN A 124 12.64 -6.32 -10.66
CA ASN A 124 11.28 -6.51 -11.18
C ASN A 124 10.34 -7.11 -10.13
N LEU A 125 10.83 -8.04 -9.29
CA LEU A 125 10.05 -8.59 -8.20
C LEU A 125 9.73 -7.53 -7.14
N LEU A 126 10.73 -6.74 -6.72
CA LEU A 126 10.55 -5.69 -5.72
C LEU A 126 9.63 -4.57 -6.24
N GLU A 127 9.78 -4.16 -7.49
CA GLU A 127 8.90 -3.20 -8.15
C GLU A 127 7.44 -3.70 -8.20
N LYS A 128 7.24 -5.01 -8.45
CA LYS A 128 5.90 -5.60 -8.43
C LYS A 128 5.26 -5.53 -7.05
N ILE A 129 6.02 -5.77 -5.99
CA ILE A 129 5.53 -5.64 -4.60
C ILE A 129 5.17 -4.18 -4.30
N ILE A 130 5.98 -3.22 -4.76
CA ILE A 130 5.70 -1.79 -4.59
C ILE A 130 4.44 -1.39 -5.37
N SER A 131 4.32 -1.80 -6.65
CA SER A 131 3.13 -1.53 -7.46
C SER A 131 1.86 -2.09 -6.80
N ASN A 132 1.90 -3.31 -6.27
CA ASN A 132 0.77 -3.87 -5.51
C ASN A 132 0.45 -3.05 -4.24
N SER A 133 1.46 -2.50 -3.56
CA SER A 133 1.25 -1.60 -2.42
C SER A 133 0.56 -0.31 -2.83
N ILE A 134 0.91 0.26 -3.99
CA ILE A 134 0.24 1.43 -4.58
C ILE A 134 -1.22 1.11 -4.90
N GLN A 135 -1.52 -0.08 -5.43
CA GLN A 135 -2.88 -0.51 -5.69
C GLN A 135 -3.73 -0.60 -4.40
N ILE A 136 -3.15 -1.07 -3.30
CA ILE A 136 -3.84 -1.06 -2.00
C ILE A 136 -4.18 0.37 -1.57
N ILE A 137 -3.26 1.32 -1.74
CA ILE A 137 -3.50 2.74 -1.44
C ILE A 137 -4.65 3.30 -2.30
N ASN A 138 -4.69 2.95 -3.58
CA ASN A 138 -5.76 3.37 -4.49
C ASN A 138 -7.14 2.83 -4.09
N LEU A 139 -7.22 1.62 -3.50
CA LEU A 139 -8.49 1.04 -3.04
C LEU A 139 -9.07 1.75 -1.81
N GLU A 140 -8.22 2.38 -1.00
CA GLU A 140 -8.63 3.19 0.16
C GLU A 140 -8.93 4.65 -0.22
N GLY A 141 -8.92 4.97 -1.52
CA GLY A 141 -9.07 6.33 -2.03
C GLY A 141 -10.43 6.96 -1.78
N VAL A 142 -10.46 8.27 -1.83
CA VAL A 142 -11.65 9.11 -1.71
C VAL A 142 -12.44 9.10 -3.03
N GLN A 143 -13.75 9.36 -2.96
CA GLN A 143 -14.55 9.53 -4.17
C GLN A 143 -14.01 10.71 -5.00
N SER A 144 -13.70 10.45 -6.28
CA SER A 144 -13.13 11.46 -7.18
C SER A 144 -14.15 12.56 -7.50
N ASP A 145 -13.68 13.82 -7.53
CA ASP A 145 -14.43 14.95 -8.04
C ASP A 145 -14.36 14.97 -9.58
N PRO A 146 -15.48 14.81 -10.30
CA PRO A 146 -15.47 14.78 -11.76
C PRO A 146 -15.00 16.09 -12.41
N LYS A 147 -14.86 17.17 -11.64
CA LYS A 147 -14.32 18.46 -12.10
C LYS A 147 -12.79 18.55 -11.99
N LYS A 148 -12.17 17.65 -11.23
CA LYS A 148 -10.71 17.59 -11.07
C LYS A 148 -10.16 16.45 -11.92
N ASN A 149 -9.68 16.76 -13.11
CA ASN A 149 -9.11 15.76 -14.02
C ASN A 149 -7.60 15.95 -14.15
N VAL A 150 -6.85 14.86 -14.20
CA VAL A 150 -5.42 14.83 -14.45
C VAL A 150 -5.06 13.63 -15.33
N VAL A 151 -4.16 13.87 -16.28
CA VAL A 151 -3.54 12.81 -17.08
C VAL A 151 -2.10 12.67 -16.65
N VAL A 152 -1.70 11.46 -16.29
CA VAL A 152 -0.34 11.12 -15.91
C VAL A 152 0.26 10.20 -16.96
N ILE A 153 1.40 10.58 -17.50
CA ILE A 153 2.15 9.80 -18.50
C ILE A 153 3.58 9.59 -18.02
N SER A 154 4.15 8.44 -18.35
CA SER A 154 5.56 8.17 -18.15
C SER A 154 6.34 8.40 -19.45
N ALA A 155 7.47 9.10 -19.38
CA ALA A 155 8.32 9.39 -20.52
C ALA A 155 9.21 8.19 -20.93
N ASP A 156 9.37 7.22 -20.03
CA ASP A 156 10.15 6.01 -20.23
C ASP A 156 9.65 4.89 -19.30
N TYR A 157 10.10 3.66 -19.61
CA TYR A 157 9.72 2.48 -18.83
C TYR A 157 10.18 2.57 -17.36
N GLN A 158 11.32 3.19 -17.08
CA GLN A 158 11.87 3.27 -15.72
C GLN A 158 11.03 4.18 -14.81
N SER A 159 10.36 5.17 -15.41
CA SER A 159 9.50 6.13 -14.70
C SER A 159 8.08 5.63 -14.46
N VAL A 160 7.68 4.43 -14.96
CA VAL A 160 6.32 3.90 -14.85
C VAL A 160 5.89 3.79 -13.40
N LEU A 161 6.72 3.18 -12.54
CA LEU A 161 6.37 2.97 -11.14
C LEU A 161 6.25 4.29 -10.37
N VAL A 162 7.09 5.29 -10.69
CA VAL A 162 6.98 6.64 -10.14
C VAL A 162 5.68 7.30 -10.60
N SER A 163 5.31 7.13 -11.88
CA SER A 163 4.06 7.68 -12.41
C SER A 163 2.82 7.01 -11.79
N GLU A 164 2.88 5.71 -11.45
CA GLU A 164 1.84 5.04 -10.67
C GLU A 164 1.70 5.65 -9.26
N ALA A 165 2.82 5.91 -8.58
CA ALA A 165 2.82 6.55 -7.26
C ALA A 165 2.26 7.99 -7.31
N ILE A 166 2.63 8.76 -8.34
CA ILE A 166 2.08 10.10 -8.57
C ILE A 166 0.58 10.03 -8.87
N SER A 167 0.14 9.09 -9.70
CA SER A 167 -1.28 8.85 -10.00
C SER A 167 -2.07 8.55 -8.73
N ALA A 168 -1.53 7.70 -7.86
CA ALA A 168 -2.15 7.38 -6.57
C ALA A 168 -2.22 8.63 -5.65
N SER A 169 -1.21 9.49 -5.66
CA SER A 169 -1.22 10.74 -4.90
C SER A 169 -2.38 11.65 -5.31
N PHE A 170 -2.59 11.85 -6.61
CA PHE A 170 -3.73 12.62 -7.11
C PHE A 170 -5.07 11.96 -6.79
N HIS A 171 -5.14 10.63 -6.94
CA HIS A 171 -6.37 9.89 -6.64
C HIS A 171 -6.76 10.04 -5.17
N THR A 172 -5.80 9.96 -4.23
CA THR A 172 -6.07 10.14 -2.80
C THR A 172 -6.43 11.59 -2.41
N ASP A 173 -6.13 12.57 -3.27
CA ASP A 173 -6.56 13.97 -3.16
C ASP A 173 -7.92 14.24 -3.89
N GLY A 174 -8.59 13.19 -4.33
CA GLY A 174 -9.92 13.27 -4.96
C GLY A 174 -9.91 13.69 -6.44
N TRP A 175 -8.79 13.54 -7.14
CA TRP A 175 -8.71 13.76 -8.58
C TRP A 175 -9.20 12.52 -9.35
N GLN A 176 -9.85 12.75 -10.48
CA GLN A 176 -10.05 11.73 -11.49
C GLN A 176 -8.78 11.58 -12.32
N VAL A 177 -8.09 10.44 -12.16
CA VAL A 177 -6.76 10.21 -12.72
C VAL A 177 -6.84 9.29 -13.92
N TYR A 178 -6.23 9.71 -15.03
CA TYR A 178 -6.04 8.92 -16.24
C TYR A 178 -4.55 8.61 -16.39
N SER A 179 -4.13 7.43 -15.98
CA SER A 179 -2.73 6.99 -16.11
C SER A 179 -2.54 6.23 -17.41
N LEU A 180 -1.74 6.75 -18.31
CA LEU A 180 -1.49 6.17 -19.64
C LEU A 180 -0.22 5.28 -19.68
N GLY A 181 0.53 5.21 -18.58
CA GLY A 181 1.75 4.40 -18.47
C GLY A 181 2.88 4.90 -19.35
N ASP A 182 3.70 3.97 -19.87
CA ASP A 182 4.85 4.27 -20.71
C ASP A 182 4.43 4.69 -22.11
N MET A 183 4.70 5.94 -22.45
CA MET A 183 4.44 6.52 -23.77
C MET A 183 5.70 6.63 -24.64
N SER A 184 6.85 6.14 -24.17
CA SER A 184 8.12 6.20 -24.92
C SER A 184 8.07 5.54 -26.31
N PRO A 185 7.29 4.45 -26.55
CA PRO A 185 7.13 3.89 -27.89
C PRO A 185 6.35 4.80 -28.84
N SER A 186 5.60 5.76 -28.31
CA SER A 186 4.75 6.69 -29.08
C SER A 186 5.42 8.06 -29.14
N ILE A 187 6.60 8.13 -29.78
CA ILE A 187 7.44 9.33 -29.84
C ILE A 187 6.68 10.56 -30.38
N ASP A 188 5.65 10.35 -31.19
CA ASP A 188 4.82 11.41 -31.78
C ASP A 188 3.60 11.77 -30.91
N VAL A 189 3.58 11.42 -29.64
CA VAL A 189 2.43 11.63 -28.71
C VAL A 189 1.93 13.08 -28.70
N LEU A 190 2.82 14.06 -28.80
CA LEU A 190 2.43 15.48 -28.87
C LEU A 190 1.69 15.84 -30.15
N PHE A 191 1.83 15.05 -31.20
CA PHE A 191 1.19 15.20 -32.50
C PHE A 191 0.12 14.15 -32.78
N ASP A 192 -0.10 13.21 -31.82
CA ASP A 192 -1.08 12.16 -31.96
C ASP A 192 -2.50 12.74 -31.87
N LEU A 193 -3.21 12.67 -32.99
CA LEU A 193 -4.61 13.11 -33.09
C LEU A 193 -5.54 12.29 -32.17
N ASP A 194 -5.19 11.05 -31.85
CA ASP A 194 -5.99 10.20 -30.98
C ASP A 194 -5.83 10.60 -29.52
N LEU A 195 -4.62 11.01 -29.09
CA LEU A 195 -4.41 11.60 -27.77
C LEU A 195 -5.15 12.94 -27.64
N GLN A 196 -5.12 13.80 -28.65
CA GLN A 196 -5.90 15.04 -28.66
C GLN A 196 -7.41 14.77 -28.53
N LYS A 197 -7.93 13.79 -29.26
CA LYS A 197 -9.33 13.36 -29.15
C LYS A 197 -9.67 12.79 -27.78
N PHE A 198 -8.74 12.06 -27.17
CA PHE A 198 -8.91 11.56 -25.81
C PHE A 198 -8.95 12.69 -24.80
N LEU A 199 -8.01 13.64 -24.86
CA LEU A 199 -7.98 14.80 -23.97
C LEU A 199 -9.26 15.65 -24.08
N THR A 200 -9.78 15.87 -25.29
CA THR A 200 -11.05 16.60 -25.48
C THR A 200 -12.29 15.89 -24.95
N LYS A 201 -12.22 14.59 -24.66
CA LYS A 201 -13.32 13.85 -24.00
C LYS A 201 -13.29 13.94 -22.48
N ILE A 202 -12.11 14.22 -21.92
CA ILE A 202 -11.89 14.31 -20.47
C ILE A 202 -12.17 15.73 -19.95
N TRP A 203 -11.89 16.75 -20.78
CA TRP A 203 -12.07 18.17 -20.48
C TRP A 203 -13.35 18.72 -21.07
#